data_f7f05073e3275bd1f70cfe90168371bb
#
_entry.id   f7f05073e3275bd1f70cfe90168371bb
#
_cell.length_a   1.000
_cell.length_b   1.000
_cell.length_c   1.000
_cell.angle_alpha   90.00
_cell.angle_beta   90.00
_cell.angle_gamma   90.00
#
_symmetry.space_group_name_H-M   'P 1'
#
loop_
_entity.id
_entity.type
_entity.pdbx_description
1 polymer ?
#
loop_
_entity_poly.entity_id
_entity_poly.type
_entity_poly.pdbx_seq_one_letter_code
_entity_poly.pdbx_strand_id
1 'polypeptide(L)'
;MKVLLVDDEEIALEVLERMLRQIDNVEILGKYTEPEKALVRLKTEGADAVFLDFEMGGRHGLQFAQELLNMDSSPEVIFVTAYSQYAVDAFEVDALDYLVKPVTMTRLMKAVQKIEERQSLKRIRKSHSTVNEVNIRVHSLGAFQVFAGDEEAMPMRWRTKKVKEMFCYLWMNREQPVNKYRILEELWPEAALDKGTALLHTTVYQLRKVIKELHFEDGLQYINDQYVLALPIKSDLEELEGLLKEPAPSPEQMKRILQLYEGDLLELDEYNWCIYERQSLKNTYLKCLQRYAEKNGDKLHNEIVEKCLQKLFEMDTYNERYAVMLISNYADTGKIKEMVEVYNYYCKVLWEDLGIAPSRKVIELYRKNIKN
;
A
#
# COMPACT_ATOMS: atom_id res chain seq x y z
N MET A 1 -1.28 -6.64 27.06
CA MET A 1 -1.00 -5.58 26.06
C MET A 1 -0.26 -4.45 26.74
N LYS A 2 0.91 -4.09 26.25
CA LYS A 2 1.78 -3.06 26.84
C LYS A 2 1.56 -1.71 26.18
N VAL A 3 1.18 -0.70 26.95
CA VAL A 3 0.89 0.64 26.41
C VAL A 3 1.74 1.70 27.08
N LEU A 4 2.01 2.79 26.34
CA LEU A 4 2.76 3.95 26.81
C LEU A 4 1.91 5.20 26.59
N LEU A 5 1.94 6.14 27.54
CA LEU A 5 1.16 7.37 27.49
C LEU A 5 2.09 8.57 27.35
N VAL A 6 1.80 9.48 26.41
CA VAL A 6 2.60 10.68 26.14
C VAL A 6 1.68 11.87 25.97
N ASP A 7 1.78 12.85 26.88
CA ASP A 7 0.95 14.05 26.91
C ASP A 7 1.65 15.08 27.79
N ASP A 8 1.81 16.32 27.39
CA ASP A 8 2.50 17.34 28.20
C ASP A 8 1.71 17.77 29.45
N GLU A 9 0.42 17.41 29.50
CA GLU A 9 -0.44 17.65 30.66
C GLU A 9 -0.47 16.45 31.62
N GLU A 10 0.15 16.53 32.79
CA GLU A 10 0.15 15.46 33.81
C GLU A 10 -1.27 15.00 34.18
N ILE A 11 -2.22 15.93 34.26
CA ILE A 11 -3.62 15.62 34.63
C ILE A 11 -4.26 14.73 33.54
N ALA A 12 -3.99 15.01 32.27
CA ALA A 12 -4.49 14.18 31.15
C ALA A 12 -3.94 12.75 31.23
N LEU A 13 -2.64 12.61 31.53
CA LEU A 13 -1.99 11.32 31.76
C LEU A 13 -2.61 10.55 32.93
N GLU A 14 -2.92 11.20 34.05
CA GLU A 14 -3.54 10.56 35.22
C GLU A 14 -4.97 10.09 34.93
N VAL A 15 -5.75 10.90 34.23
CA VAL A 15 -7.11 10.54 33.84
C VAL A 15 -7.09 9.32 32.92
N LEU A 16 -6.26 9.35 31.88
CA LEU A 16 -6.15 8.27 30.91
C LEU A 16 -5.61 6.98 31.56
N GLU A 17 -4.62 7.07 32.43
CA GLU A 17 -4.10 5.95 33.22
C GLU A 17 -5.21 5.30 34.06
N ARG A 18 -5.99 6.12 34.81
CA ARG A 18 -7.08 5.62 35.62
C ARG A 18 -8.14 4.88 34.80
N MET A 19 -8.42 5.36 33.61
CA MET A 19 -9.37 4.72 32.70
C MET A 19 -8.82 3.40 32.13
N LEU A 20 -7.57 3.39 31.68
CA LEU A 20 -6.92 2.19 31.12
C LEU A 20 -6.73 1.09 32.17
N ARG A 21 -6.49 1.44 33.44
CA ARG A 21 -6.43 0.46 34.56
C ARG A 21 -7.73 -0.25 34.85
N GLN A 22 -8.84 0.23 34.31
CA GLN A 22 -10.16 -0.44 34.43
C GLN A 22 -10.41 -1.47 33.34
N ILE A 23 -9.49 -1.54 32.36
CA ILE A 23 -9.59 -2.47 31.23
C ILE A 23 -8.65 -3.64 31.50
N ASP A 24 -9.18 -4.85 31.47
CA ASP A 24 -8.41 -6.07 31.65
C ASP A 24 -7.35 -6.21 30.54
N ASN A 25 -6.21 -6.83 30.87
CA ASN A 25 -5.10 -7.11 29.97
C ASN A 25 -4.31 -5.89 29.45
N VAL A 26 -4.48 -4.69 30.03
CA VAL A 26 -3.67 -3.50 29.72
C VAL A 26 -2.61 -3.29 30.80
N GLU A 27 -1.35 -3.28 30.39
CA GLU A 27 -0.15 -2.96 31.21
C GLU A 27 0.41 -1.61 30.77
N ILE A 28 0.41 -0.62 31.68
CA ILE A 28 0.98 0.71 31.38
C ILE A 28 2.46 0.71 31.71
N LEU A 29 3.32 0.80 30.69
CA LEU A 29 4.77 0.81 30.82
C LEU A 29 5.32 2.11 31.41
N GLY A 30 4.62 3.22 31.20
CA GLY A 30 4.99 4.52 31.71
C GLY A 30 4.13 5.66 31.17
N LYS A 31 4.25 6.80 31.85
CA LYS A 31 3.65 8.09 31.48
C LYS A 31 4.78 9.09 31.27
N TYR A 32 4.70 9.87 30.23
CA TYR A 32 5.76 10.80 29.85
C TYR A 32 5.18 12.14 29.40
N THR A 33 5.66 13.20 30.02
CA THR A 33 5.37 14.57 29.59
C THR A 33 6.36 15.06 28.53
N GLU A 34 7.47 14.32 28.32
CA GLU A 34 8.50 14.62 27.34
C GLU A 34 8.59 13.46 26.32
N PRO A 35 8.31 13.68 25.02
CA PRO A 35 8.36 12.65 23.98
C PRO A 35 9.72 11.94 23.87
N GLU A 36 10.82 12.64 24.13
CA GLU A 36 12.18 12.10 24.05
C GLU A 36 12.41 10.98 25.07
N LYS A 37 11.87 11.13 26.28
CA LYS A 37 11.96 10.10 27.33
C LYS A 37 11.11 8.87 26.98
N ALA A 38 9.95 9.10 26.37
CA ALA A 38 9.11 8.04 25.85
C ALA A 38 9.82 7.23 24.76
N LEU A 39 10.51 7.91 23.83
CA LEU A 39 11.25 7.27 22.74
C LEU A 39 12.40 6.37 23.26
N VAL A 40 13.13 6.81 24.28
CA VAL A 40 14.17 5.98 24.92
C VAL A 40 13.56 4.70 25.51
N ARG A 41 12.41 4.81 26.17
CA ARG A 41 11.74 3.66 26.76
C ARG A 41 11.25 2.69 25.70
N LEU A 42 10.66 3.21 24.61
CA LEU A 42 10.18 2.42 23.49
C LEU A 42 11.31 1.63 22.81
N LYS A 43 12.49 2.24 22.64
CA LYS A 43 13.67 1.58 22.05
C LYS A 43 14.21 0.45 22.93
N THR A 44 14.05 0.54 24.25
CA THR A 44 14.63 -0.44 25.18
C THR A 44 13.68 -1.62 25.47
N GLU A 45 12.39 -1.36 25.65
CA GLU A 45 11.43 -2.39 26.08
C GLU A 45 10.33 -2.69 25.06
N GLY A 46 10.15 -1.80 24.08
CA GLY A 46 9.05 -1.85 23.14
C GLY A 46 7.69 -1.60 23.81
N ALA A 47 6.69 -1.30 23.01
CA ALA A 47 5.30 -1.25 23.45
C ALA A 47 4.39 -1.76 22.33
N ASP A 48 3.19 -2.18 22.71
CA ASP A 48 2.18 -2.61 21.74
C ASP A 48 1.43 -1.40 21.15
N ALA A 49 1.25 -0.34 21.97
CA ALA A 49 0.63 0.90 21.52
C ALA A 49 1.12 2.12 22.31
N VAL A 50 0.98 3.28 21.68
CA VAL A 50 1.24 4.59 22.30
C VAL A 50 -0.01 5.45 22.20
N PHE A 51 -0.51 5.91 23.34
CA PHE A 51 -1.52 6.96 23.40
C PHE A 51 -0.78 8.30 23.44
N LEU A 52 -0.98 9.12 22.43
CA LEU A 52 -0.14 10.29 22.15
C LEU A 52 -1.01 11.54 22.00
N ASP A 53 -0.70 12.60 22.74
CA ASP A 53 -1.32 13.89 22.45
C ASP A 53 -0.76 14.48 21.15
N PHE A 54 -1.62 15.21 20.46
CA PHE A 54 -1.29 15.81 19.17
C PHE A 54 -0.44 17.09 19.33
N GLU A 55 -0.71 17.90 20.37
CA GLU A 55 0.02 19.13 20.67
C GLU A 55 0.75 19.00 22.01
N MET A 56 2.07 18.99 21.98
CA MET A 56 2.93 18.88 23.16
C MET A 56 3.99 19.98 23.15
N GLY A 57 3.80 21.05 23.90
CA GLY A 57 4.79 22.04 24.30
C GLY A 57 5.86 22.46 23.28
N GLY A 58 5.52 22.62 21.99
CA GLY A 58 6.46 23.01 20.93
C GLY A 58 6.91 21.88 19.99
N ARG A 59 6.48 20.63 20.20
CA ARG A 59 6.67 19.52 19.27
C ARG A 59 5.31 18.95 18.84
N HIS A 60 5.08 18.86 17.54
CA HIS A 60 3.86 18.25 17.01
C HIS A 60 3.90 16.72 17.23
N GLY A 61 2.87 16.16 17.86
CA GLY A 61 2.69 14.72 18.02
C GLY A 61 2.78 13.94 16.71
N LEU A 62 2.44 14.58 15.58
CA LEU A 62 2.60 14.03 14.23
C LEU A 62 4.06 13.68 13.89
N GLN A 63 5.01 14.54 14.25
CA GLN A 63 6.44 14.29 14.02
C GLN A 63 6.93 13.12 14.88
N PHE A 64 6.45 13.05 16.12
CA PHE A 64 6.78 11.94 17.02
C PHE A 64 6.18 10.62 16.51
N ALA A 65 4.93 10.63 16.02
CA ALA A 65 4.31 9.47 15.39
C ALA A 65 5.09 8.98 14.16
N GLN A 66 5.59 9.88 13.31
CA GLN A 66 6.45 9.52 12.17
C GLN A 66 7.76 8.86 12.59
N GLU A 67 8.37 9.31 13.70
CA GLU A 67 9.57 8.65 14.25
C GLU A 67 9.27 7.24 14.76
N LEU A 68 8.08 7.02 15.36
CA LEU A 68 7.65 5.71 15.83
C LEU A 68 7.42 4.73 14.67
N LEU A 69 6.89 5.21 13.55
CA LEU A 69 6.67 4.37 12.34
C LEU A 69 7.97 3.87 11.70
N ASN A 70 9.06 4.62 11.87
CA ASN A 70 10.39 4.24 11.35
C ASN A 70 11.15 3.25 12.25
N MET A 71 10.56 2.77 13.34
CA MET A 71 11.16 1.76 14.22
C MET A 71 10.89 0.35 13.69
N ASP A 72 11.87 -0.56 13.83
CA ASP A 72 11.74 -1.98 13.42
C ASP A 72 10.55 -2.70 14.09
N SER A 73 10.17 -2.28 15.29
CA SER A 73 8.97 -2.73 15.99
C SER A 73 8.08 -1.54 16.33
N SER A 74 7.45 -0.94 15.31
CA SER A 74 6.60 0.22 15.50
C SER A 74 5.37 -0.12 16.35
N PRO A 75 5.11 0.63 17.45
CA PRO A 75 3.87 0.51 18.22
C PRO A 75 2.68 1.06 17.44
N GLU A 76 1.47 0.61 17.74
CA GLU A 76 0.26 1.25 17.21
C GLU A 76 0.08 2.63 17.85
N VAL A 77 -0.20 3.65 17.03
CA VAL A 77 -0.40 5.03 17.51
C VAL A 77 -1.88 5.34 17.64
N ILE A 78 -2.28 5.83 18.81
CA ILE A 78 -3.62 6.37 19.09
C ILE A 78 -3.47 7.82 19.52
N PHE A 79 -3.97 8.76 18.74
CA PHE A 79 -4.00 10.14 19.18
C PHE A 79 -5.08 10.41 20.21
N VAL A 80 -4.76 11.22 21.23
CA VAL A 80 -5.66 11.65 22.29
C VAL A 80 -5.54 13.16 22.43
N THR A 81 -6.48 13.94 21.89
CA THR A 81 -6.31 15.39 21.80
C THR A 81 -7.61 16.16 22.05
N ALA A 82 -7.50 17.44 22.42
CA ALA A 82 -8.64 18.34 22.55
C ALA A 82 -9.24 18.79 21.20
N TYR A 83 -8.54 18.59 20.08
CA TYR A 83 -8.89 19.19 18.80
C TYR A 83 -9.40 18.16 17.80
N SER A 84 -10.65 18.25 17.39
CA SER A 84 -11.26 17.34 16.40
C SER A 84 -10.78 17.58 14.96
N GLN A 85 -10.24 18.75 14.67
CA GLN A 85 -9.82 19.16 13.31
C GLN A 85 -8.60 18.41 12.79
N TYR A 86 -7.73 17.88 13.66
CA TYR A 86 -6.53 17.13 13.28
C TYR A 86 -6.77 15.64 13.01
N ALA A 87 -8.03 15.21 12.99
CA ALA A 87 -8.36 13.84 12.64
C ALA A 87 -7.91 13.47 11.21
N VAL A 88 -7.90 14.44 10.28
CA VAL A 88 -7.42 14.25 8.90
C VAL A 88 -5.91 14.05 8.88
N ASP A 89 -5.16 14.82 9.65
CA ASP A 89 -3.69 14.74 9.70
C ASP A 89 -3.22 13.44 10.37
N ALA A 90 -4.02 12.88 11.29
CA ALA A 90 -3.76 11.58 11.89
C ALA A 90 -3.80 10.42 10.88
N PHE A 91 -4.57 10.54 9.79
CA PHE A 91 -4.57 9.55 8.70
C PHE A 91 -3.28 9.57 7.87
N GLU A 92 -2.59 10.71 7.79
CA GLU A 92 -1.33 10.80 7.04
C GLU A 92 -0.19 9.96 7.66
N VAL A 93 -0.31 9.65 8.96
CA VAL A 93 0.67 8.83 9.71
C VAL A 93 0.13 7.44 10.08
N ASP A 94 -0.88 6.92 9.37
CA ASP A 94 -1.48 5.59 9.61
C ASP A 94 -1.78 5.32 11.10
N ALA A 95 -2.27 6.34 11.83
CA ALA A 95 -2.67 6.17 13.23
C ALA A 95 -3.84 5.19 13.33
N LEU A 96 -3.77 4.26 14.27
CA LEU A 96 -4.80 3.23 14.47
C LEU A 96 -6.14 3.81 14.89
N ASP A 97 -6.13 4.87 15.69
CA ASP A 97 -7.34 5.54 16.14
C ASP A 97 -7.08 6.99 16.62
N TYR A 98 -8.18 7.72 16.84
CA TYR A 98 -8.18 9.11 17.24
C TYR A 98 -9.25 9.35 18.32
N LEU A 99 -8.84 9.80 19.50
CA LEU A 99 -9.71 10.06 20.66
C LEU A 99 -9.76 11.56 20.95
N VAL A 100 -10.96 12.12 21.02
CA VAL A 100 -11.15 13.53 21.38
C VAL A 100 -11.36 13.67 22.89
N LYS A 101 -10.61 14.55 23.54
CA LYS A 101 -10.80 14.90 24.98
C LYS A 101 -12.12 15.70 25.14
N PRO A 102 -12.96 15.41 26.15
CA PRO A 102 -12.76 14.39 27.17
C PRO A 102 -13.03 12.97 26.67
N VAL A 103 -12.10 12.06 26.90
CA VAL A 103 -12.21 10.66 26.48
C VAL A 103 -13.31 9.97 27.29
N THR A 104 -14.21 9.28 26.60
CA THR A 104 -15.20 8.43 27.26
C THR A 104 -14.74 6.97 27.34
N MET A 105 -15.15 6.25 28.38
CA MET A 105 -14.76 4.83 28.54
C MET A 105 -15.16 3.97 27.34
N THR A 106 -16.36 4.18 26.81
CA THR A 106 -16.85 3.46 25.63
C THR A 106 -15.95 3.67 24.41
N ARG A 107 -15.42 4.90 24.22
CA ARG A 107 -14.55 5.23 23.08
C ARG A 107 -13.15 4.66 23.30
N LEU A 108 -12.64 4.72 24.53
CA LEU A 108 -11.36 4.13 24.91
C LEU A 108 -11.37 2.61 24.74
N MET A 109 -12.42 1.93 25.19
CA MET A 109 -12.55 0.47 24.99
C MET A 109 -12.52 0.06 23.52
N LYS A 110 -13.16 0.84 22.64
CA LYS A 110 -13.09 0.59 21.19
C LYS A 110 -11.67 0.74 20.62
N ALA A 111 -10.90 1.74 21.08
CA ALA A 111 -9.51 1.91 20.66
C ALA A 111 -8.64 0.74 21.16
N VAL A 112 -8.80 0.33 22.41
CA VAL A 112 -8.11 -0.84 22.98
C VAL A 112 -8.45 -2.12 22.21
N GLN A 113 -9.72 -2.33 21.89
CA GLN A 113 -10.13 -3.48 21.07
C GLN A 113 -9.44 -3.50 19.70
N LYS A 114 -9.33 -2.35 19.01
CA LYS A 114 -8.60 -2.26 17.74
C LYS A 114 -7.13 -2.64 17.89
N ILE A 115 -6.46 -2.24 18.99
CA ILE A 115 -5.07 -2.62 19.24
C ILE A 115 -4.97 -4.14 19.41
N GLU A 116 -5.85 -4.76 20.21
CA GLU A 116 -5.88 -6.21 20.45
C GLU A 116 -6.10 -6.99 19.16
N GLU A 117 -7.02 -6.54 18.31
CA GLU A 117 -7.29 -7.12 16.98
C GLU A 117 -6.03 -7.06 16.09
N ARG A 118 -5.38 -5.88 16.01
CA ARG A 118 -4.17 -5.69 15.18
C ARG A 118 -2.98 -6.49 15.71
N GLN A 119 -2.86 -6.66 17.01
CA GLN A 119 -1.83 -7.50 17.63
C GLN A 119 -2.07 -8.98 17.46
N SER A 120 -3.30 -9.43 17.55
CA SER A 120 -3.67 -10.81 17.27
C SER A 120 -3.23 -11.19 15.86
N LEU A 121 -3.46 -10.30 14.89
CA LEU A 121 -3.00 -10.45 13.50
C LEU A 121 -1.48 -10.54 13.38
N LYS A 122 -0.74 -9.66 14.06
CA LYS A 122 0.74 -9.69 14.07
C LYS A 122 1.28 -10.99 14.67
N ARG A 123 0.65 -11.50 15.75
CA ARG A 123 1.03 -12.79 16.39
C ARG A 123 0.74 -13.97 15.50
N ILE A 124 -0.41 -14.01 14.85
CA ILE A 124 -0.79 -15.06 13.91
C ILE A 124 0.19 -15.13 12.74
N ARG A 125 0.56 -13.97 12.16
CA ARG A 125 1.57 -13.91 11.11
C ARG A 125 2.95 -14.42 11.56
N LYS A 126 3.38 -14.06 12.78
CA LYS A 126 4.65 -14.57 13.35
C LYS A 126 4.63 -16.06 13.64
N SER A 127 3.53 -16.63 14.10
CA SER A 127 3.42 -18.06 14.38
C SER A 127 3.46 -18.92 13.11
N HIS A 128 3.00 -18.40 11.98
CA HIS A 128 3.05 -19.10 10.69
C HIS A 128 4.41 -18.98 9.98
N SER A 129 5.24 -17.98 10.30
CA SER A 129 6.60 -17.86 9.75
C SER A 129 7.61 -18.86 10.33
N THR A 130 7.25 -19.62 11.37
CA THR A 130 8.16 -20.58 12.02
C THR A 130 7.86 -22.05 11.74
N VAL A 131 6.78 -22.37 11.01
CA VAL A 131 6.30 -23.77 10.96
C VAL A 131 6.33 -24.44 9.58
N ASN A 132 6.50 -23.77 8.46
CA ASN A 132 6.76 -24.46 7.18
C ASN A 132 7.35 -23.49 6.15
N GLU A 133 8.41 -23.91 5.48
CA GLU A 133 9.05 -23.23 4.34
C GLU A 133 8.17 -23.21 3.06
N VAL A 134 6.85 -23.27 3.18
CA VAL A 134 5.98 -23.09 2.01
C VAL A 134 5.99 -21.63 1.63
N ASN A 135 6.80 -21.30 0.64
CA ASN A 135 6.92 -19.97 0.10
C ASN A 135 5.69 -19.69 -0.78
N ILE A 136 4.74 -18.89 -0.27
CA ILE A 136 3.60 -18.42 -1.08
C ILE A 136 4.00 -17.11 -1.74
N ARG A 137 3.92 -17.09 -3.08
CA ARG A 137 4.19 -15.90 -3.89
C ARG A 137 2.94 -15.50 -4.64
N VAL A 138 2.69 -14.21 -4.67
CA VAL A 138 1.59 -13.60 -5.44
C VAL A 138 2.20 -12.71 -6.51
N HIS A 139 1.80 -12.94 -7.75
CA HIS A 139 1.97 -12.01 -8.85
C HIS A 139 0.63 -11.33 -9.09
N SER A 140 0.65 -10.01 -9.15
CA SER A 140 -0.56 -9.19 -9.24
C SER A 140 -0.45 -8.07 -10.26
N LEU A 141 0.75 -7.80 -10.77
CA LEU A 141 1.00 -6.80 -11.81
C LEU A 141 0.75 -7.46 -13.17
N GLY A 142 -0.44 -7.24 -13.71
CA GLY A 142 -1.02 -7.92 -14.86
C GLY A 142 -2.10 -8.91 -14.43
N ALA A 143 -1.84 -10.21 -14.51
CA ALA A 143 -2.75 -11.27 -14.07
C ALA A 143 -2.51 -11.67 -12.62
N PHE A 144 -3.58 -11.85 -11.84
CA PHE A 144 -3.46 -12.37 -10.48
C PHE A 144 -3.12 -13.87 -10.50
N GLN A 145 -1.95 -14.21 -10.00
CA GLN A 145 -1.46 -15.59 -9.90
C GLN A 145 -0.87 -15.84 -8.52
N VAL A 146 -1.12 -17.03 -7.98
CA VAL A 146 -0.59 -17.47 -6.69
C VAL A 146 0.24 -18.73 -6.90
N PHE A 147 1.43 -18.74 -6.35
CA PHE A 147 2.37 -19.86 -6.43
C PHE A 147 2.67 -20.34 -5.02
N ALA A 148 2.73 -21.65 -4.83
CA ALA A 148 3.09 -22.25 -3.58
C ALA A 148 4.23 -23.25 -3.80
N GLY A 149 5.34 -23.09 -3.09
CA GLY A 149 6.54 -23.91 -3.24
C GLY A 149 7.68 -23.18 -3.94
N ASP A 150 8.51 -23.91 -4.68
CA ASP A 150 9.73 -23.45 -5.33
C ASP A 150 9.49 -22.46 -6.48
N GLU A 151 10.55 -21.86 -7.02
CA GLU A 151 10.49 -20.86 -8.09
C GLU A 151 9.86 -21.40 -9.38
N GLU A 152 9.97 -22.70 -9.65
CA GLU A 152 9.39 -23.37 -10.81
C GLU A 152 7.94 -23.86 -10.58
N ALA A 153 7.33 -23.54 -9.43
CA ALA A 153 5.97 -23.98 -9.13
C ALA A 153 4.96 -23.45 -10.17
N MET A 154 4.02 -24.31 -10.56
CA MET A 154 2.91 -23.89 -11.41
C MET A 154 1.93 -23.02 -10.64
N PRO A 155 1.28 -22.04 -11.29
CA PRO A 155 0.27 -21.22 -10.63
C PRO A 155 -0.88 -22.08 -10.12
N MET A 156 -1.38 -21.73 -8.95
CA MET A 156 -2.50 -22.40 -8.29
C MET A 156 -3.75 -22.42 -9.19
N ARG A 157 -4.42 -23.56 -9.21
CA ARG A 157 -5.70 -23.71 -9.93
C ARG A 157 -6.86 -23.41 -8.98
N TRP A 158 -7.65 -22.42 -9.35
CA TRP A 158 -8.82 -22.04 -8.59
C TRP A 158 -10.06 -22.84 -9.03
N ARG A 159 -10.83 -23.31 -8.08
CA ARG A 159 -12.06 -24.05 -8.38
C ARG A 159 -13.10 -23.17 -9.08
N THR A 160 -13.22 -21.92 -8.71
CA THR A 160 -14.10 -20.91 -9.31
C THR A 160 -13.43 -19.55 -9.38
N LYS A 161 -13.85 -18.70 -10.30
CA LYS A 161 -13.39 -17.31 -10.38
C LYS A 161 -13.67 -16.55 -9.07
N LYS A 162 -14.82 -16.84 -8.41
CA LYS A 162 -15.21 -16.14 -7.17
C LYS A 162 -14.35 -16.53 -5.97
N VAL A 163 -13.83 -17.75 -5.89
CA VAL A 163 -12.85 -18.15 -4.86
C VAL A 163 -11.51 -17.43 -5.07
N LYS A 164 -11.06 -17.31 -6.33
CA LYS A 164 -9.86 -16.53 -6.69
C LYS A 164 -10.03 -15.06 -6.30
N GLU A 165 -11.15 -14.46 -6.66
CA GLU A 165 -11.49 -13.07 -6.36
C GLU A 165 -11.53 -12.81 -4.85
N MET A 166 -12.17 -13.70 -4.07
CA MET A 166 -12.21 -13.60 -2.61
C MET A 166 -10.83 -13.70 -1.96
N PHE A 167 -10.00 -14.62 -2.44
CA PHE A 167 -8.61 -14.70 -1.96
C PHE A 167 -7.87 -13.40 -2.27
N CYS A 168 -7.97 -12.91 -3.50
CA CYS A 168 -7.34 -11.67 -3.94
C CYS A 168 -7.81 -10.47 -3.10
N TYR A 169 -9.12 -10.34 -2.87
CA TYR A 169 -9.69 -9.28 -2.05
C TYR A 169 -9.19 -9.30 -0.61
N LEU A 170 -9.15 -10.49 0.01
CA LEU A 170 -8.61 -10.66 1.36
C LEU A 170 -7.10 -10.41 1.42
N TRP A 171 -6.36 -10.82 0.38
CA TRP A 171 -4.92 -10.55 0.28
C TRP A 171 -4.63 -9.04 0.14
N MET A 172 -5.37 -8.34 -0.70
CA MET A 172 -5.23 -6.87 -0.84
C MET A 172 -5.53 -6.14 0.47
N ASN A 173 -6.47 -6.67 1.29
CA ASN A 173 -6.84 -6.10 2.57
C ASN A 173 -6.16 -6.79 3.77
N ARG A 174 -5.04 -7.51 3.58
CA ARG A 174 -4.39 -8.32 4.61
C ARG A 174 -3.91 -7.55 5.83
N GLU A 175 -3.73 -6.24 5.71
CA GLU A 175 -3.34 -5.36 6.82
C GLU A 175 -4.43 -5.22 7.89
N GLN A 176 -5.68 -5.41 7.53
CA GLN A 176 -6.84 -5.22 8.40
C GLN A 176 -7.86 -6.35 8.27
N PRO A 177 -8.62 -6.68 9.36
CA PRO A 177 -9.75 -7.58 9.28
C PRO A 177 -10.84 -7.02 8.36
N VAL A 178 -11.39 -7.87 7.50
CA VAL A 178 -12.42 -7.45 6.54
C VAL A 178 -13.80 -7.90 7.01
N ASN A 179 -14.69 -6.94 7.22
CA ASN A 179 -16.06 -7.22 7.65
C ASN A 179 -16.84 -8.01 6.58
N LYS A 180 -17.62 -9.02 6.98
CA LYS A 180 -18.39 -9.87 6.08
C LYS A 180 -19.36 -9.08 5.18
N TYR A 181 -19.95 -8.01 5.68
CA TYR A 181 -20.87 -7.18 4.89
C TYR A 181 -20.15 -6.40 3.81
N ARG A 182 -18.93 -5.90 4.08
CA ARG A 182 -18.10 -5.27 3.07
C ARG A 182 -17.70 -6.27 1.98
N ILE A 183 -17.37 -7.50 2.35
CA ILE A 183 -17.10 -8.57 1.35
C ILE A 183 -18.33 -8.82 0.47
N LEU A 184 -19.53 -8.82 1.06
CA LEU A 184 -20.79 -9.02 0.32
C LEU A 184 -21.04 -7.87 -0.67
N GLU A 185 -20.88 -6.64 -0.23
CA GLU A 185 -21.06 -5.43 -1.06
C GLU A 185 -20.10 -5.41 -2.25
N GLU A 186 -18.83 -5.76 -2.05
CA GLU A 186 -17.81 -5.70 -3.10
C GLU A 186 -17.87 -6.91 -4.05
N LEU A 187 -18.07 -8.12 -3.53
CA LEU A 187 -17.99 -9.32 -4.33
C LEU A 187 -19.35 -9.77 -4.90
N TRP A 188 -20.45 -9.38 -4.28
CA TRP A 188 -21.82 -9.74 -4.72
C TRP A 188 -22.79 -8.55 -4.64
N PRO A 189 -22.48 -7.39 -5.27
CA PRO A 189 -23.30 -6.17 -5.15
C PRO A 189 -24.77 -6.35 -5.58
N GLU A 190 -25.02 -7.27 -6.53
CA GLU A 190 -26.37 -7.52 -7.07
C GLU A 190 -27.15 -8.59 -6.27
N ALA A 191 -26.54 -9.21 -5.26
CA ALA A 191 -27.20 -10.30 -4.54
C ALA A 191 -28.02 -9.77 -3.36
N ALA A 192 -29.26 -10.23 -3.21
CA ALA A 192 -29.99 -10.03 -1.97
C ALA A 192 -29.22 -10.64 -0.78
N LEU A 193 -29.29 -10.01 0.40
CA LEU A 193 -28.46 -10.32 1.57
C LEU A 193 -28.43 -11.81 1.92
N ASP A 194 -29.59 -12.49 1.92
CA ASP A 194 -29.67 -13.92 2.25
C ASP A 194 -28.93 -14.78 1.22
N LYS A 195 -29.12 -14.48 -0.08
CA LYS A 195 -28.42 -15.19 -1.16
C LYS A 195 -26.91 -14.88 -1.12
N GLY A 196 -26.55 -13.64 -0.93
CA GLY A 196 -25.15 -13.22 -0.80
C GLY A 196 -24.45 -13.94 0.35
N THR A 197 -25.10 -14.04 1.51
CA THR A 197 -24.59 -14.76 2.68
C THR A 197 -24.36 -16.25 2.40
N ALA A 198 -25.28 -16.91 1.71
CA ALA A 198 -25.11 -18.32 1.32
C ALA A 198 -23.93 -18.50 0.33
N LEU A 199 -23.77 -17.57 -0.63
CA LEU A 199 -22.65 -17.56 -1.58
C LEU A 199 -21.31 -17.31 -0.86
N LEU A 200 -21.28 -16.38 0.09
CA LEU A 200 -20.11 -16.11 0.92
C LEU A 200 -19.68 -17.36 1.69
N HIS A 201 -20.61 -18.02 2.39
CA HIS A 201 -20.29 -19.23 3.15
C HIS A 201 -19.73 -20.34 2.27
N THR A 202 -20.33 -20.55 1.10
CA THR A 202 -19.85 -21.54 0.12
C THR A 202 -18.44 -21.20 -0.37
N THR A 203 -18.20 -19.92 -0.67
CA THR A 203 -16.90 -19.43 -1.16
C THR A 203 -15.83 -19.54 -0.07
N VAL A 204 -16.16 -19.16 1.18
CA VAL A 204 -15.28 -19.34 2.35
C VAL A 204 -14.91 -20.80 2.56
N TYR A 205 -15.89 -21.71 2.50
CA TYR A 205 -15.63 -23.15 2.62
C TYR A 205 -14.63 -23.63 1.57
N GLN A 206 -14.84 -23.24 0.30
CA GLN A 206 -13.93 -23.61 -0.78
C GLN A 206 -12.53 -22.98 -0.61
N LEU A 207 -12.47 -21.72 -0.18
CA LEU A 207 -11.22 -21.03 0.05
C LEU A 207 -10.43 -21.67 1.19
N ARG A 208 -11.09 -22.03 2.31
CA ARG A 208 -10.44 -22.77 3.41
C ARG A 208 -9.88 -24.12 2.94
N LYS A 209 -10.58 -24.81 2.04
CA LYS A 209 -10.08 -26.07 1.48
C LYS A 209 -8.79 -25.85 0.69
N VAL A 210 -8.73 -24.81 -0.14
CA VAL A 210 -7.54 -24.44 -0.92
C VAL A 210 -6.38 -24.08 0.04
N ILE A 211 -6.64 -23.27 1.06
CA ILE A 211 -5.63 -22.87 2.04
C ILE A 211 -5.10 -24.07 2.84
N LYS A 212 -5.97 -25.02 3.17
CA LYS A 212 -5.57 -26.27 3.83
C LYS A 212 -4.69 -27.15 2.95
N GLU A 213 -4.95 -27.18 1.63
CA GLU A 213 -4.07 -27.87 0.66
C GLU A 213 -2.66 -27.26 0.60
N LEU A 214 -2.52 -25.99 1.01
CA LEU A 214 -1.23 -25.30 1.22
C LEU A 214 -0.58 -25.59 2.60
N HIS A 215 -1.16 -26.49 3.39
CA HIS A 215 -0.73 -26.82 4.76
C HIS A 215 -0.91 -25.69 5.80
N PHE A 216 -1.82 -24.75 5.57
CA PHE A 216 -2.19 -23.70 6.53
C PHE A 216 -3.61 -23.93 7.05
N GLU A 217 -3.77 -24.66 8.16
CA GLU A 217 -5.09 -24.98 8.72
C GLU A 217 -5.86 -23.73 9.17
N ASP A 218 -5.17 -22.77 9.77
CA ASP A 218 -5.74 -21.50 10.30
C ASP A 218 -5.45 -20.28 9.41
N GLY A 219 -5.13 -20.48 8.15
CA GLY A 219 -4.75 -19.42 7.23
C GLY A 219 -5.91 -18.47 6.85
N LEU A 220 -7.17 -18.85 7.10
CA LEU A 220 -8.34 -17.98 6.96
C LEU A 220 -9.17 -18.02 8.24
N GLN A 221 -9.06 -16.97 9.03
CA GLN A 221 -9.76 -16.84 10.31
C GLN A 221 -11.05 -16.03 10.17
N TYR A 222 -11.99 -16.28 11.10
CA TYR A 222 -13.24 -15.53 11.23
C TYR A 222 -13.46 -15.19 12.68
N ILE A 223 -13.41 -13.89 13.00
CA ILE A 223 -13.50 -13.35 14.35
C ILE A 223 -14.40 -12.11 14.30
N ASN A 224 -15.41 -12.03 15.16
CA ASN A 224 -16.28 -10.85 15.29
C ASN A 224 -16.86 -10.34 13.96
N ASP A 225 -17.42 -11.22 13.15
CA ASP A 225 -17.97 -10.92 11.82
C ASP A 225 -16.95 -10.42 10.79
N GLN A 226 -15.65 -10.68 11.00
CA GLN A 226 -14.55 -10.26 10.13
C GLN A 226 -13.72 -11.45 9.69
N TYR A 227 -13.22 -11.40 8.45
CA TYR A 227 -12.28 -12.36 7.88
C TYR A 227 -10.87 -11.80 7.85
N VAL A 228 -9.91 -12.66 8.16
CA VAL A 228 -8.49 -12.34 8.13
C VAL A 228 -7.74 -13.42 7.36
N LEU A 229 -6.98 -13.02 6.35
CA LEU A 229 -6.06 -13.90 5.65
C LEU A 229 -4.69 -13.84 6.33
N ALA A 230 -4.33 -14.93 7.02
CA ALA A 230 -3.11 -15.04 7.81
C ALA A 230 -2.11 -16.00 7.13
N LEU A 231 -1.60 -15.62 5.98
CA LEU A 231 -0.62 -16.39 5.19
C LEU A 231 0.68 -15.61 5.02
N PRO A 232 1.85 -16.27 5.08
CA PRO A 232 3.14 -15.65 4.79
C PRO A 232 3.31 -15.48 3.28
N ILE A 233 2.75 -14.42 2.72
CA ILE A 233 2.75 -14.14 1.28
C ILE A 233 3.81 -13.09 0.97
N LYS A 234 4.66 -13.35 -0.03
CA LYS A 234 5.49 -12.36 -0.70
C LYS A 234 4.84 -11.98 -2.03
N SER A 235 4.91 -10.73 -2.44
CA SER A 235 4.30 -10.29 -3.69
C SER A 235 5.15 -9.29 -4.47
N ASP A 236 4.95 -9.28 -5.79
CA ASP A 236 5.47 -8.27 -6.69
C ASP A 236 4.99 -6.86 -6.32
N LEU A 237 3.74 -6.73 -5.85
CA LEU A 237 3.15 -5.47 -5.39
C LEU A 237 3.91 -4.90 -4.18
N GLU A 238 4.16 -5.72 -3.13
CA GLU A 238 4.90 -5.26 -1.94
C GLU A 238 6.32 -4.83 -2.27
N GLU A 239 6.99 -5.58 -3.15
CA GLU A 239 8.34 -5.23 -3.60
C GLU A 239 8.32 -3.91 -4.37
N LEU A 240 7.37 -3.75 -5.31
CA LEU A 240 7.22 -2.52 -6.09
C LEU A 240 6.89 -1.32 -5.19
N GLU A 241 5.90 -1.44 -4.30
CA GLU A 241 5.52 -0.36 -3.38
C GLU A 241 6.68 0.07 -2.47
N GLY A 242 7.48 -0.91 -2.00
CA GLY A 242 8.70 -0.62 -1.23
C GLY A 242 9.71 0.22 -2.03
N LEU A 243 9.96 -0.17 -3.29
CA LEU A 243 10.87 0.56 -4.17
C LEU A 243 10.33 1.96 -4.56
N LEU A 244 9.02 2.10 -4.75
CA LEU A 244 8.39 3.38 -5.12
C LEU A 244 8.39 4.42 -3.98
N LYS A 245 8.51 3.99 -2.72
CA LYS A 245 8.65 4.88 -1.56
C LYS A 245 10.00 5.60 -1.52
N GLU A 246 11.02 5.06 -2.22
CA GLU A 246 12.34 5.69 -2.28
C GLU A 246 12.29 7.02 -3.04
N PRO A 247 12.69 8.15 -2.42
CA PRO A 247 12.61 9.46 -3.06
C PRO A 247 13.58 9.63 -4.22
N ALA A 248 14.65 8.83 -4.25
CA ALA A 248 15.69 8.85 -5.29
C ALA A 248 16.25 7.44 -5.54
N PRO A 249 15.53 6.58 -6.27
CA PRO A 249 15.97 5.22 -6.51
C PRO A 249 17.31 5.17 -7.26
N SER A 250 18.16 4.19 -6.91
CA SER A 250 19.40 3.91 -7.63
C SER A 250 19.12 3.38 -9.02
N PRO A 251 20.11 3.33 -9.93
CA PRO A 251 19.93 2.72 -11.24
C PRO A 251 19.46 1.27 -11.18
N GLU A 252 19.97 0.49 -10.24
CA GLU A 252 19.59 -0.91 -10.01
C GLU A 252 18.13 -1.03 -9.53
N GLN A 253 17.73 -0.16 -8.58
CA GLN A 253 16.36 -0.09 -8.09
C GLN A 253 15.40 0.34 -9.22
N MET A 254 15.78 1.33 -10.05
CA MET A 254 14.94 1.75 -11.17
C MET A 254 14.81 0.64 -12.23
N LYS A 255 15.88 -0.10 -12.52
CA LYS A 255 15.81 -1.27 -13.39
C LYS A 255 14.87 -2.34 -12.84
N ARG A 256 14.88 -2.56 -11.52
CA ARG A 256 13.98 -3.50 -10.86
C ARG A 256 12.53 -3.03 -10.91
N ILE A 257 12.26 -1.73 -10.68
CA ILE A 257 10.93 -1.10 -10.83
C ILE A 257 10.36 -1.34 -12.24
N LEU A 258 11.18 -1.10 -13.29
CA LEU A 258 10.78 -1.33 -14.68
C LEU A 258 10.49 -2.80 -14.98
N GLN A 259 11.22 -3.73 -14.37
CA GLN A 259 11.00 -5.17 -14.51
C GLN A 259 9.74 -5.67 -13.82
N LEU A 260 9.45 -5.14 -12.62
CA LEU A 260 8.28 -5.56 -11.84
C LEU A 260 6.96 -5.13 -12.48
N TYR A 261 6.92 -3.95 -13.09
CA TYR A 261 5.67 -3.41 -13.66
C TYR A 261 5.41 -3.95 -15.07
N GLU A 262 4.98 -5.20 -15.16
CA GLU A 262 4.64 -5.85 -16.43
C GLU A 262 3.27 -5.44 -16.97
N GLY A 263 2.34 -5.06 -16.08
CA GLY A 263 1.00 -4.59 -16.38
C GLY A 263 0.38 -3.84 -15.20
N ASP A 264 -0.79 -3.27 -15.39
CA ASP A 264 -1.52 -2.59 -14.30
C ASP A 264 -1.97 -3.61 -13.24
N LEU A 265 -2.13 -3.16 -12.00
CA LEU A 265 -2.56 -4.02 -10.88
C LEU A 265 -3.87 -4.74 -11.22
N LEU A 266 -3.87 -6.09 -11.20
CA LEU A 266 -5.01 -6.96 -11.49
C LEU A 266 -5.67 -6.63 -12.86
N GLU A 267 -4.89 -6.25 -13.85
CA GLU A 267 -5.38 -5.78 -15.14
C GLU A 267 -6.28 -6.80 -15.84
N LEU A 268 -5.85 -8.07 -15.85
CA LEU A 268 -6.56 -9.14 -16.55
C LEU A 268 -7.70 -9.78 -15.74
N ASP A 269 -7.86 -9.40 -14.48
CA ASP A 269 -8.89 -9.93 -13.59
C ASP A 269 -10.14 -9.04 -13.51
N GLU A 270 -10.06 -7.78 -13.99
CA GLU A 270 -11.18 -6.83 -14.15
C GLU A 270 -12.03 -6.61 -12.88
N TYR A 271 -11.42 -6.69 -11.69
CA TYR A 271 -12.14 -6.48 -10.43
C TYR A 271 -12.48 -4.99 -10.21
N ASN A 272 -13.77 -4.68 -10.12
CA ASN A 272 -14.26 -3.31 -9.94
C ASN A 272 -13.80 -2.68 -8.63
N TRP A 273 -13.72 -3.46 -7.56
CA TRP A 273 -13.29 -2.98 -6.25
C TRP A 273 -11.80 -2.57 -6.19
N CYS A 274 -11.00 -2.89 -7.21
CA CYS A 274 -9.57 -2.58 -7.30
C CYS A 274 -9.26 -1.36 -8.21
N ILE A 275 -10.26 -0.70 -8.77
CA ILE A 275 -10.06 0.38 -9.75
C ILE A 275 -9.25 1.54 -9.15
N TYR A 276 -9.57 1.92 -7.92
CA TYR A 276 -8.90 3.04 -7.24
C TYR A 276 -7.43 2.72 -6.93
N GLU A 277 -7.17 1.55 -6.34
CA GLU A 277 -5.82 1.08 -6.01
C GLU A 277 -4.97 0.93 -7.26
N ARG A 278 -5.53 0.35 -8.34
CA ARG A 278 -4.89 0.24 -9.65
C ARG A 278 -4.46 1.61 -10.18
N GLN A 279 -5.37 2.58 -10.19
CA GLN A 279 -5.06 3.92 -10.69
C GLN A 279 -4.06 4.67 -9.81
N SER A 280 -4.16 4.52 -8.50
CA SER A 280 -3.22 5.11 -7.53
C SER A 280 -1.80 4.58 -7.72
N LEU A 281 -1.65 3.26 -7.84
CA LEU A 281 -0.35 2.63 -8.09
C LEU A 281 0.24 3.08 -9.43
N LYS A 282 -0.57 3.07 -10.50
CA LYS A 282 -0.18 3.55 -11.83
C LYS A 282 0.34 4.99 -11.79
N ASN A 283 -0.38 5.88 -11.14
CA ASN A 283 0.01 7.28 -11.01
C ASN A 283 1.33 7.43 -10.23
N THR A 284 1.51 6.64 -9.18
CA THR A 284 2.75 6.64 -8.37
C THR A 284 3.94 6.14 -9.18
N TYR A 285 3.74 5.06 -9.95
CA TYR A 285 4.73 4.51 -10.86
C TYR A 285 5.15 5.53 -11.93
N LEU A 286 4.19 6.13 -12.64
CA LEU A 286 4.47 7.14 -13.67
C LEU A 286 5.24 8.37 -13.11
N LYS A 287 4.84 8.86 -11.93
CA LYS A 287 5.55 9.93 -11.22
C LYS A 287 6.99 9.55 -10.87
N CYS A 288 7.23 8.30 -10.47
CA CYS A 288 8.57 7.80 -10.18
C CYS A 288 9.45 7.80 -11.42
N LEU A 289 8.97 7.24 -12.54
CA LEU A 289 9.71 7.21 -13.82
C LEU A 289 10.01 8.62 -14.32
N GLN A 290 9.03 9.52 -14.30
CA GLN A 290 9.20 10.91 -14.75
C GLN A 290 10.26 11.62 -13.92
N ARG A 291 10.18 11.56 -12.58
CA ARG A 291 11.16 12.18 -11.68
C ARG A 291 12.57 11.63 -11.91
N TYR A 292 12.70 10.32 -12.12
CA TYR A 292 13.98 9.69 -12.40
C TYR A 292 14.56 10.17 -13.73
N ALA A 293 13.75 10.23 -14.80
CA ALA A 293 14.18 10.69 -16.12
C ALA A 293 14.58 12.17 -16.09
N GLU A 294 13.83 13.05 -15.42
CA GLU A 294 14.17 14.46 -15.29
C GLU A 294 15.48 14.70 -14.51
N LYS A 295 15.72 13.93 -13.45
CA LYS A 295 16.93 14.07 -12.63
C LYS A 295 18.20 13.56 -13.33
N ASN A 296 18.07 12.57 -14.20
CA ASN A 296 19.20 11.88 -14.81
C ASN A 296 19.31 12.10 -16.35
N GLY A 297 18.44 12.94 -16.91
CA GLY A 297 18.38 13.21 -18.35
C GLY A 297 19.63 13.86 -18.94
N ASP A 298 20.39 14.60 -18.14
CA ASP A 298 21.63 15.25 -18.57
C ASP A 298 22.80 14.27 -18.83
N LYS A 299 22.65 13.01 -18.43
CA LYS A 299 23.65 11.96 -18.68
C LYS A 299 23.41 11.34 -20.05
N LEU A 300 24.15 11.79 -21.06
CA LEU A 300 24.14 11.21 -22.39
C LEU A 300 24.26 9.67 -22.34
N HIS A 301 23.43 8.98 -23.12
CA HIS A 301 23.39 7.52 -23.26
C HIS A 301 23.00 6.73 -22.00
N ASN A 302 22.10 7.26 -21.17
CA ASN A 302 21.55 6.53 -20.04
C ASN A 302 20.40 5.62 -20.50
N GLU A 303 20.67 4.35 -20.71
CA GLU A 303 19.71 3.32 -21.16
C GLU A 303 18.49 3.20 -20.24
N ILE A 304 18.65 3.42 -18.92
CA ILE A 304 17.55 3.36 -17.94
C ILE A 304 16.62 4.57 -18.12
N VAL A 305 17.17 5.76 -18.37
CA VAL A 305 16.36 6.96 -18.67
C VAL A 305 15.54 6.75 -19.93
N GLU A 306 16.15 6.22 -20.99
CA GLU A 306 15.44 5.90 -22.22
C GLU A 306 14.27 4.94 -21.98
N LYS A 307 14.49 3.84 -21.25
CA LYS A 307 13.44 2.88 -20.89
C LYS A 307 12.33 3.53 -20.07
N CYS A 308 12.66 4.42 -19.12
CA CYS A 308 11.66 5.17 -18.37
C CYS A 308 10.79 6.04 -19.29
N LEU A 309 11.43 6.76 -20.25
CA LEU A 309 10.72 7.63 -21.18
C LEU A 309 9.85 6.85 -22.17
N GLN A 310 10.35 5.72 -22.67
CA GLN A 310 9.57 4.80 -23.49
C GLN A 310 8.33 4.31 -22.75
N LYS A 311 8.49 3.85 -21.52
CA LYS A 311 7.37 3.35 -20.69
C LYS A 311 6.36 4.44 -20.36
N LEU A 312 6.80 5.67 -20.05
CA LEU A 312 5.93 6.81 -19.85
C LEU A 312 5.08 7.10 -21.09
N PHE A 313 5.69 7.10 -22.27
CA PHE A 313 5.01 7.37 -23.53
C PHE A 313 4.04 6.23 -23.91
N GLU A 314 4.42 4.98 -23.71
CA GLU A 314 3.53 3.81 -23.93
C GLU A 314 2.27 3.86 -23.06
N MET A 315 2.41 4.21 -21.78
CA MET A 315 1.31 4.19 -20.82
C MET A 315 0.38 5.39 -20.91
N ASP A 316 0.84 6.51 -21.48
CA ASP A 316 0.03 7.71 -21.71
C ASP A 316 0.52 8.41 -22.99
N THR A 317 0.14 7.83 -24.14
CA THR A 317 0.56 8.30 -25.47
C THR A 317 0.00 9.70 -25.80
N TYR A 318 -1.12 10.12 -25.18
CA TYR A 318 -1.68 11.46 -25.41
C TYR A 318 -0.94 12.55 -24.66
N ASN A 319 -0.08 12.21 -23.71
CA ASN A 319 0.66 13.17 -22.91
C ASN A 319 1.79 13.81 -23.70
N GLU A 320 1.57 15.04 -24.15
CA GLU A 320 2.56 15.81 -24.94
C GLU A 320 3.92 15.91 -24.23
N ARG A 321 3.93 16.03 -22.90
CA ARG A 321 5.16 16.13 -22.12
C ARG A 321 6.01 14.88 -22.27
N TYR A 322 5.41 13.70 -22.25
CA TYR A 322 6.12 12.43 -22.43
C TYR A 322 6.64 12.27 -23.85
N ALA A 323 5.83 12.66 -24.86
CA ALA A 323 6.26 12.70 -26.25
C ALA A 323 7.47 13.64 -26.44
N VAL A 324 7.42 14.86 -25.89
CA VAL A 324 8.52 15.83 -25.94
C VAL A 324 9.78 15.29 -25.28
N MET A 325 9.66 14.70 -24.08
CA MET A 325 10.80 14.16 -23.34
C MET A 325 11.49 13.02 -24.12
N LEU A 326 10.72 12.10 -24.70
CA LEU A 326 11.26 10.97 -25.46
C LEU A 326 11.89 11.43 -26.78
N ILE A 327 11.23 12.32 -27.53
CA ILE A 327 11.76 12.89 -28.78
C ILE A 327 13.06 13.65 -28.51
N SER A 328 13.12 14.46 -27.42
CA SER A 328 14.33 15.19 -27.04
C SER A 328 15.48 14.23 -26.69
N ASN A 329 15.19 13.19 -25.90
CA ASN A 329 16.20 12.20 -25.52
C ASN A 329 16.81 11.51 -26.75
N TYR A 330 15.98 11.11 -27.73
CA TYR A 330 16.46 10.51 -28.95
C TYR A 330 17.29 11.48 -29.83
N ALA A 331 16.86 12.75 -29.89
CA ALA A 331 17.62 13.78 -30.60
C ALA A 331 18.98 14.00 -29.94
N ASP A 332 19.07 14.13 -28.63
CA ASP A 332 20.29 14.39 -27.88
C ASP A 332 21.25 13.20 -27.90
N THR A 333 20.74 11.97 -28.01
CA THR A 333 21.54 10.74 -28.12
C THR A 333 21.86 10.33 -29.55
N GLY A 334 21.45 11.11 -30.57
CA GLY A 334 21.69 10.83 -31.98
C GLY A 334 20.88 9.68 -32.59
N LYS A 335 19.84 9.19 -31.87
CA LYS A 335 18.91 8.13 -32.30
C LYS A 335 17.80 8.70 -33.19
N ILE A 336 18.21 9.25 -34.36
CA ILE A 336 17.31 9.99 -35.27
C ILE A 336 16.19 9.10 -35.82
N LYS A 337 16.49 7.83 -36.11
CA LYS A 337 15.48 6.90 -36.62
C LYS A 337 14.36 6.67 -35.62
N GLU A 338 14.69 6.37 -34.38
CA GLU A 338 13.75 6.17 -33.26
C GLU A 338 12.95 7.45 -32.98
N MET A 339 13.60 8.61 -33.04
CA MET A 339 12.92 9.91 -32.90
C MET A 339 11.83 10.09 -33.97
N VAL A 340 12.14 9.76 -35.24
CA VAL A 340 11.16 9.86 -36.34
C VAL A 340 10.00 8.89 -36.16
N GLU A 341 10.28 7.65 -35.73
CA GLU A 341 9.26 6.63 -35.47
C GLU A 341 8.28 7.10 -34.37
N VAL A 342 8.80 7.59 -33.24
CA VAL A 342 7.97 8.11 -32.12
C VAL A 342 7.16 9.32 -32.56
N TYR A 343 7.75 10.28 -33.27
CA TYR A 343 7.02 11.45 -33.76
C TYR A 343 5.88 11.07 -34.70
N ASN A 344 6.13 10.18 -35.66
CA ASN A 344 5.11 9.72 -36.60
C ASN A 344 3.99 8.95 -35.90
N TYR A 345 4.34 8.10 -34.94
CA TYR A 345 3.37 7.37 -34.13
C TYR A 345 2.49 8.33 -33.31
N TYR A 346 3.11 9.32 -32.65
CA TYR A 346 2.38 10.33 -31.89
C TYR A 346 1.41 11.15 -32.78
N CYS A 347 1.87 11.58 -33.96
CA CYS A 347 1.02 12.27 -34.93
C CYS A 347 -0.17 11.39 -35.36
N LYS A 348 0.08 10.12 -35.63
CA LYS A 348 -0.94 9.16 -36.06
C LYS A 348 -2.02 8.99 -35.00
N VAL A 349 -1.63 8.71 -33.76
CA VAL A 349 -2.55 8.52 -32.62
C VAL A 349 -3.39 9.76 -32.38
N LEU A 350 -2.78 10.96 -32.37
CA LEU A 350 -3.53 12.20 -32.19
C LEU A 350 -4.56 12.44 -33.29
N TRP A 351 -4.19 12.08 -34.55
CA TRP A 351 -5.08 12.29 -35.69
C TRP A 351 -6.20 11.25 -35.73
N GLU A 352 -5.90 9.97 -35.54
CA GLU A 352 -6.88 8.89 -35.63
C GLU A 352 -7.89 8.92 -34.49
N ASP A 353 -7.44 9.20 -33.26
CA ASP A 353 -8.28 9.11 -32.07
C ASP A 353 -8.96 10.45 -31.68
N LEU A 354 -8.28 11.58 -31.93
CA LEU A 354 -8.73 12.89 -31.47
C LEU A 354 -9.01 13.88 -32.62
N GLY A 355 -8.60 13.58 -33.84
CA GLY A 355 -8.75 14.47 -35.00
C GLY A 355 -7.89 15.75 -34.91
N ILE A 356 -6.83 15.76 -34.11
CA ILE A 356 -5.96 16.93 -33.90
C ILE A 356 -4.53 16.69 -34.39
N ALA A 357 -3.81 17.77 -34.69
CA ALA A 357 -2.38 17.72 -34.96
C ALA A 357 -1.56 17.95 -33.68
N PRO A 358 -0.28 17.49 -33.65
CA PRO A 358 0.64 17.83 -32.56
C PRO A 358 0.76 19.36 -32.38
N SER A 359 1.11 19.77 -31.18
CA SER A 359 1.34 21.17 -30.88
C SER A 359 2.51 21.75 -31.69
N ARG A 360 2.52 23.07 -31.84
CA ARG A 360 3.63 23.78 -32.51
C ARG A 360 5.00 23.46 -31.88
N LYS A 361 5.05 23.28 -30.57
CA LYS A 361 6.25 22.94 -29.81
C LYS A 361 6.83 21.60 -30.25
N VAL A 362 6.01 20.56 -30.38
CA VAL A 362 6.45 19.23 -30.85
C VAL A 362 6.95 19.27 -32.29
N ILE A 363 6.22 19.98 -33.17
CA ILE A 363 6.60 20.13 -34.58
C ILE A 363 7.94 20.85 -34.71
N GLU A 364 8.16 21.94 -33.98
CA GLU A 364 9.41 22.70 -34.00
C GLU A 364 10.59 21.87 -33.48
N LEU A 365 10.38 21.12 -32.37
CA LEU A 365 11.36 20.20 -31.80
C LEU A 365 11.81 19.17 -32.86
N TYR A 366 10.85 18.50 -33.51
CA TYR A 366 11.14 17.51 -34.56
C TYR A 366 11.88 18.13 -35.73
N ARG A 367 11.40 19.29 -36.29
CA ARG A 367 12.02 19.95 -37.44
C ARG A 367 13.46 20.43 -37.18
N LYS A 368 13.72 20.87 -35.94
CA LYS A 368 15.09 21.29 -35.55
C LYS A 368 16.09 20.14 -35.62
N ASN A 369 15.66 18.96 -35.21
CA ASN A 369 16.58 17.82 -35.05
C ASN A 369 16.68 16.91 -36.30
N ILE A 370 15.74 16.98 -37.25
CA ILE A 370 15.81 16.21 -38.50
C ILE A 370 16.71 16.89 -39.58
N LYS A 371 17.04 18.18 -39.38
CA LYS A 371 17.86 18.94 -40.35
C LYS A 371 19.35 18.88 -40.04
N ASN A 372 19.74 18.34 -38.90
CA ASN A 372 21.11 18.06 -38.50
C ASN A 372 21.44 16.60 -38.75
#